data_8947761981786a26b8b671fc127a7ef5
#
_entry.id   8947761981786a26b8b671fc127a7ef5
#
_cell.length_a   1.000
_cell.length_b   1.000
_cell.length_c   1.000
_cell.angle_alpha   90.00
_cell.angle_beta   90.00
_cell.angle_gamma   90.00
#
_symmetry.space_group_name_H-M   'P 1'
#
loop_
_entity.id
_entity.type
_entity.pdbx_description
1 polymer ?
#
loop_
_entity_poly.entity_id
_entity_poly.type
_entity_poly.pdbx_seq_one_letter_code
_entity_poly.pdbx_strand_id
1 'polypeptide(L)'
;LRSLPFETQIIRRYQRRESSVEEALMEMYLAGVSVRRVEDITEALWGSRVSPSTVSELNQMLYERIETWRNRPIEGAHPYVFLDGIWLKRSWGGEVKTVAVLVAIGVRADGHREILGVSEGMKEDTESWRDFLRHLKKRGLSGVRLVTSDKSLGLVEALGEFFAEASWQRCVVHFYRNVFKVVPQGKRKEVAAMLKAIHAQEDVTAAQDKAQLVVAKLESVKLGQA
;
A
#
# COMPACT_ATOMS: atom_id res chain seq x y z
N LEU A 1 -10.13 -3.80 56.93
CA LEU A 1 -9.81 -3.98 55.50
C LEU A 1 -10.97 -3.71 54.53
N ARG A 2 -12.22 -3.62 55.04
CA ARG A 2 -13.39 -3.27 54.19
C ARG A 2 -13.55 -1.77 53.87
N SER A 3 -12.78 -0.92 54.49
CA SER A 3 -12.88 0.54 54.37
C SER A 3 -11.71 1.23 53.70
N LEU A 4 -10.66 0.50 53.31
CA LEU A 4 -9.50 1.06 52.60
C LEU A 4 -9.66 0.81 51.10
N PRO A 5 -9.65 1.87 50.27
CA PRO A 5 -9.62 1.67 48.81
C PRO A 5 -8.31 1.02 48.42
N PHE A 6 -8.38 -0.14 47.86
CA PHE A 6 -7.24 -0.84 47.28
C PHE A 6 -7.23 -0.57 45.77
N GLU A 7 -6.22 0.14 45.30
CA GLU A 7 -5.95 0.32 43.88
C GLU A 7 -4.75 -0.52 43.51
N THR A 8 -4.91 -1.37 42.50
CA THR A 8 -3.81 -2.13 41.92
C THR A 8 -2.92 -1.20 41.12
N GLN A 9 -1.61 -1.29 41.25
CA GLN A 9 -0.66 -0.47 40.50
C GLN A 9 -0.47 -0.95 39.05
N ILE A 10 -0.81 -2.19 38.77
CA ILE A 10 -0.51 -2.86 37.50
C ILE A 10 -1.77 -2.97 36.62
N ILE A 11 -2.92 -3.31 37.21
CA ILE A 11 -4.18 -3.49 36.48
C ILE A 11 -5.21 -2.47 36.95
N ARG A 12 -5.78 -1.69 36.02
CA ARG A 12 -6.87 -0.77 36.35
C ARG A 12 -8.11 -1.54 36.80
N ARG A 13 -8.88 -0.94 37.70
CA ARG A 13 -10.12 -1.51 38.21
C ARG A 13 -11.05 -1.86 37.03
N TYR A 14 -11.58 -3.09 37.04
CA TYR A 14 -12.41 -3.66 35.96
C TYR A 14 -11.67 -4.11 34.68
N GLN A 15 -10.35 -3.99 34.58
CA GLN A 15 -9.59 -4.62 33.51
C GLN A 15 -9.20 -6.06 33.90
N ARG A 16 -9.38 -6.99 32.97
CA ARG A 16 -9.02 -8.40 33.17
C ARG A 16 -7.54 -8.68 32.88
N ARG A 17 -6.89 -7.76 32.15
CA ARG A 17 -5.48 -7.89 31.72
C ARG A 17 -4.82 -6.52 31.76
N GLU A 18 -3.53 -6.55 31.86
CA GLU A 18 -2.70 -5.36 31.73
C GLU A 18 -2.60 -4.96 30.25
N SER A 19 -2.56 -3.65 29.96
CA SER A 19 -2.61 -3.11 28.60
C SER A 19 -1.47 -3.60 27.71
N SER A 20 -0.28 -3.82 28.26
CA SER A 20 0.87 -4.34 27.52
C SER A 20 0.64 -5.75 26.97
N VAL A 21 -0.14 -6.57 27.69
CA VAL A 21 -0.52 -7.91 27.23
C VAL A 21 -1.48 -7.82 26.03
N GLU A 22 -2.43 -6.91 26.10
CA GLU A 22 -3.38 -6.68 25.00
C GLU A 22 -2.66 -6.15 23.76
N GLU A 23 -1.74 -5.21 23.93
CA GLU A 23 -0.89 -4.69 22.86
C GLU A 23 -0.03 -5.79 22.23
N ALA A 24 0.60 -6.66 23.06
CA ALA A 24 1.39 -7.78 22.55
C ALA A 24 0.55 -8.79 21.74
N LEU A 25 -0.68 -9.05 22.16
CA LEU A 25 -1.61 -9.92 21.41
C LEU A 25 -2.01 -9.31 20.07
N MET A 26 -2.27 -8.01 20.04
CA MET A 26 -2.57 -7.29 18.80
C MET A 26 -1.37 -7.30 17.85
N GLU A 27 -0.17 -7.06 18.35
CA GLU A 27 1.06 -7.12 17.56
C GLU A 27 1.32 -8.52 16.97
N MET A 28 1.13 -9.58 17.75
CA MET A 28 1.23 -10.96 17.25
C MET A 28 0.26 -11.20 16.09
N TYR A 29 -0.97 -10.74 16.22
CA TYR A 29 -1.98 -10.88 15.17
C TYR A 29 -1.62 -10.08 13.92
N LEU A 30 -1.18 -8.83 14.07
CA LEU A 30 -0.71 -7.98 12.96
C LEU A 30 0.51 -8.57 12.25
N ALA A 31 1.39 -9.24 13.00
CA ALA A 31 2.51 -10.00 12.43
C ALA A 31 2.09 -11.28 11.68
N GLY A 32 0.78 -11.56 11.59
CA GLY A 32 0.24 -12.71 10.86
C GLY A 32 0.21 -14.01 11.67
N VAL A 33 0.36 -13.96 12.99
CA VAL A 33 0.22 -15.13 13.85
C VAL A 33 -1.25 -15.54 13.91
N SER A 34 -1.56 -16.78 13.54
CA SER A 34 -2.94 -17.27 13.60
C SER A 34 -3.48 -17.29 15.04
N VAL A 35 -4.81 -17.16 15.20
CA VAL A 35 -5.47 -17.18 16.53
C VAL A 35 -5.06 -18.40 17.35
N ARG A 36 -5.03 -19.59 16.74
CA ARG A 36 -4.58 -20.82 17.42
C ARG A 36 -3.13 -20.72 17.90
N ARG A 37 -2.26 -20.15 17.10
CA ARG A 37 -0.87 -19.98 17.46
C ARG A 37 -0.69 -18.96 18.58
N VAL A 38 -1.55 -17.93 18.64
CA VAL A 38 -1.60 -16.98 19.76
C VAL A 38 -1.99 -17.71 21.04
N GLU A 39 -2.98 -18.59 21.01
CA GLU A 39 -3.36 -19.43 22.17
C GLU A 39 -2.19 -20.27 22.69
N ASP A 40 -1.47 -20.96 21.78
CA ASP A 40 -0.31 -21.78 22.14
C ASP A 40 0.83 -20.94 22.74
N ILE A 41 1.10 -19.77 22.17
CA ILE A 41 2.13 -18.84 22.65
C ILE A 41 1.77 -18.31 24.04
N THR A 42 0.52 -17.91 24.24
CA THR A 42 0.06 -17.39 25.55
C THR A 42 0.09 -18.45 26.63
N GLU A 43 -0.26 -19.69 26.32
CA GLU A 43 -0.12 -20.83 27.24
C GLU A 43 1.34 -21.06 27.63
N ALA A 44 2.25 -21.02 26.64
CA ALA A 44 3.68 -21.22 26.88
C ALA A 44 4.32 -20.11 27.71
N LEU A 45 3.92 -18.83 27.48
CA LEU A 45 4.52 -17.68 28.15
C LEU A 45 3.90 -17.39 29.53
N TRP A 46 2.59 -17.58 29.67
CA TRP A 46 1.83 -17.13 30.85
C TRP A 46 1.08 -18.25 31.56
N GLY A 47 1.21 -19.50 31.09
CA GLY A 47 0.51 -20.63 31.67
C GLY A 47 -1.01 -20.60 31.52
N SER A 48 -1.55 -19.72 30.68
CA SER A 48 -2.97 -19.60 30.44
C SER A 48 -3.27 -19.29 28.97
N ARG A 49 -4.28 -19.97 28.41
CA ARG A 49 -4.74 -19.72 27.02
C ARG A 49 -5.58 -18.47 26.96
N VAL A 50 -5.31 -17.63 25.98
CA VAL A 50 -6.22 -16.53 25.62
C VAL A 50 -7.34 -17.09 24.76
N SER A 51 -8.60 -16.85 25.14
CA SER A 51 -9.75 -17.40 24.40
C SER A 51 -9.86 -16.78 23.00
N PRO A 52 -10.40 -17.53 22.01
CA PRO A 52 -10.69 -17.00 20.68
C PRO A 52 -11.57 -15.74 20.69
N SER A 53 -12.52 -15.64 21.62
CA SER A 53 -13.36 -14.45 21.81
C SER A 53 -12.54 -13.23 22.17
N THR A 54 -11.52 -13.39 23.02
CA THR A 54 -10.61 -12.27 23.37
C THR A 54 -9.84 -11.76 22.16
N VAL A 55 -9.30 -12.67 21.34
CA VAL A 55 -8.60 -12.27 20.11
C VAL A 55 -9.57 -11.58 19.15
N SER A 56 -10.83 -12.01 19.08
CA SER A 56 -11.88 -11.38 18.28
C SER A 56 -12.21 -9.97 18.79
N GLU A 57 -12.34 -9.78 20.10
CA GLU A 57 -12.57 -8.45 20.72
C GLU A 57 -11.40 -7.49 20.44
N LEU A 58 -10.16 -7.98 20.57
CA LEU A 58 -8.96 -7.19 20.25
C LEU A 58 -8.89 -6.81 18.77
N ASN A 59 -9.32 -7.71 17.88
CA ASN A 59 -9.44 -7.41 16.45
C ASN A 59 -10.45 -6.30 16.18
N GLN A 60 -11.57 -6.28 16.89
CA GLN A 60 -12.56 -5.22 16.74
C GLN A 60 -12.00 -3.87 17.18
N MET A 61 -11.29 -3.80 18.31
CA MET A 61 -10.60 -2.59 18.76
C MET A 61 -9.53 -2.12 17.75
N LEU A 62 -8.79 -3.07 17.16
CA LEU A 62 -7.81 -2.78 16.11
C LEU A 62 -8.48 -2.20 14.87
N TYR A 63 -9.64 -2.71 14.49
CA TYR A 63 -10.42 -2.23 13.36
C TYR A 63 -10.84 -0.76 13.55
N GLU A 64 -11.27 -0.38 14.74
CA GLU A 64 -11.60 1.01 15.07
C GLU A 64 -10.39 1.96 14.94
N ARG A 65 -9.22 1.51 15.39
CA ARG A 65 -7.95 2.26 15.22
C ARG A 65 -7.58 2.41 13.74
N ILE A 66 -7.70 1.35 12.97
CA ILE A 66 -7.45 1.36 11.53
C ILE A 66 -8.41 2.32 10.82
N GLU A 67 -9.70 2.27 11.15
CA GLU A 67 -10.70 3.16 10.54
C GLU A 67 -10.46 4.63 10.93
N THR A 68 -10.10 4.91 12.17
CA THR A 68 -9.68 6.25 12.60
C THR A 68 -8.48 6.73 11.78
N TRP A 69 -7.46 5.88 11.63
CA TRP A 69 -6.29 6.20 10.83
C TRP A 69 -6.62 6.40 9.34
N ARG A 70 -7.47 5.55 8.76
CA ARG A 70 -7.90 5.65 7.35
C ARG A 70 -8.65 6.94 7.06
N ASN A 71 -9.42 7.44 8.02
CA ASN A 71 -10.25 8.62 7.89
C ASN A 71 -9.60 9.91 8.44
N ARG A 72 -8.35 9.85 8.91
CA ARG A 72 -7.67 11.03 9.44
C ARG A 72 -7.53 12.13 8.39
N PRO A 73 -7.58 13.42 8.77
CA PRO A 73 -7.27 14.53 7.86
C PRO A 73 -5.89 14.37 7.23
N ILE A 74 -5.77 14.79 5.97
CA ILE A 74 -4.48 14.90 5.27
C ILE A 74 -4.09 16.36 5.33
N GLU A 75 -3.02 16.65 6.07
CA GLU A 75 -2.57 18.01 6.35
C GLU A 75 -1.42 18.42 5.42
N GLY A 76 -1.48 19.67 4.95
CA GLY A 76 -0.43 20.24 4.11
C GLY A 76 -0.49 19.79 2.65
N ALA A 77 0.41 20.34 1.84
CA ALA A 77 0.51 20.04 0.42
C ALA A 77 1.39 18.81 0.16
N HIS A 78 0.96 17.96 -0.77
CA HIS A 78 1.68 16.77 -1.22
C HIS A 78 1.95 16.88 -2.72
N PRO A 79 3.05 17.55 -3.12
CA PRO A 79 3.35 17.79 -4.53
C PRO A 79 3.58 16.50 -5.34
N TYR A 80 4.01 15.42 -4.69
CA TYR A 80 4.22 14.13 -5.35
C TYR A 80 3.36 13.06 -4.69
N VAL A 81 2.61 12.31 -5.51
CA VAL A 81 1.77 11.20 -5.05
C VAL A 81 2.09 9.96 -5.86
N PHE A 82 2.31 8.85 -5.15
CA PHE A 82 2.46 7.52 -5.74
C PHE A 82 1.19 6.73 -5.51
N LEU A 83 0.65 6.14 -6.56
CA LEU A 83 -0.53 5.28 -6.51
C LEU A 83 -0.18 3.89 -7.03
N ASP A 84 -0.60 2.87 -6.31
CA ASP A 84 -0.36 1.47 -6.68
C ASP A 84 -1.53 0.58 -6.25
N GLY A 85 -1.78 -0.48 -7.01
CA GLY A 85 -2.73 -1.53 -6.69
C GLY A 85 -1.98 -2.83 -6.33
N ILE A 86 -2.24 -3.35 -5.14
CA ILE A 86 -1.65 -4.58 -4.64
C ILE A 86 -2.71 -5.68 -4.67
N TRP A 87 -2.44 -6.78 -5.34
CA TRP A 87 -3.34 -7.93 -5.38
C TRP A 87 -3.06 -8.88 -4.22
N LEU A 88 -4.03 -9.04 -3.35
CA LEU A 88 -3.96 -9.93 -2.19
C LEU A 88 -5.00 -11.04 -2.30
N LYS A 89 -4.67 -12.21 -1.74
CA LYS A 89 -5.63 -13.29 -1.58
C LYS A 89 -6.32 -13.14 -0.23
N ARG A 90 -7.64 -13.10 -0.25
CA ARG A 90 -8.49 -13.03 0.94
C ARG A 90 -9.34 -14.30 1.03
N SER A 91 -9.32 -14.94 2.20
CA SER A 91 -10.21 -16.05 2.51
C SER A 91 -11.44 -15.52 3.24
N TRP A 92 -12.62 -15.81 2.71
CA TRP A 92 -13.89 -15.42 3.29
C TRP A 92 -14.92 -16.51 3.05
N GLY A 93 -15.59 -16.99 4.12
CA GLY A 93 -16.63 -18.01 4.00
C GLY A 93 -16.17 -19.34 3.36
N GLY A 94 -14.88 -19.70 3.53
CA GLY A 94 -14.30 -20.90 2.91
C GLY A 94 -13.83 -20.73 1.46
N GLU A 95 -14.07 -19.58 0.82
CA GLU A 95 -13.58 -19.25 -0.52
C GLU A 95 -12.37 -18.34 -0.47
N VAL A 96 -11.42 -18.55 -1.37
CA VAL A 96 -10.27 -17.64 -1.57
C VAL A 96 -10.55 -16.74 -2.75
N LYS A 97 -10.72 -15.44 -2.48
CA LYS A 97 -10.90 -14.40 -3.50
C LYS A 97 -9.67 -13.51 -3.60
N THR A 98 -9.35 -13.10 -4.81
CA THR A 98 -8.30 -12.09 -5.03
C THR A 98 -8.96 -10.71 -4.97
N VAL A 99 -8.44 -9.84 -4.13
CA VAL A 99 -8.89 -8.46 -3.96
C VAL A 99 -7.77 -7.51 -4.27
N ALA A 100 -8.09 -6.36 -4.85
CA ALA A 100 -7.14 -5.27 -5.03
C ALA A 100 -7.11 -4.39 -3.76
N VAL A 101 -5.93 -4.05 -3.30
CA VAL A 101 -5.72 -3.06 -2.26
C VAL A 101 -5.07 -1.85 -2.89
N LEU A 102 -5.81 -0.75 -2.96
CA LEU A 102 -5.34 0.52 -3.51
C LEU A 102 -4.57 1.28 -2.44
N VAL A 103 -3.38 1.73 -2.77
CA VAL A 103 -2.47 2.44 -1.85
C VAL A 103 -2.08 3.79 -2.43
N ALA A 104 -2.10 4.82 -1.61
CA ALA A 104 -1.58 6.14 -1.92
C ALA A 104 -0.48 6.54 -0.95
N ILE A 105 0.69 6.92 -1.49
CA ILE A 105 1.82 7.45 -0.72
C ILE A 105 2.06 8.87 -1.21
N GLY A 106 2.04 9.84 -0.30
CA GLY A 106 2.35 11.23 -0.57
C GLY A 106 3.76 11.60 -0.14
N VAL A 107 4.33 12.58 -0.82
CA VAL A 107 5.57 13.25 -0.42
C VAL A 107 5.24 14.70 -0.13
N ARG A 108 5.49 15.15 1.08
CA ARG A 108 5.31 16.53 1.52
C ARG A 108 6.37 17.45 0.89
N ALA A 109 6.14 18.75 0.99
CA ALA A 109 7.10 19.76 0.52
C ALA A 109 8.46 19.68 1.22
N ASP A 110 8.52 19.17 2.45
CA ASP A 110 9.74 18.92 3.21
C ASP A 110 10.47 17.61 2.84
N GLY A 111 9.92 16.83 1.90
CA GLY A 111 10.45 15.56 1.44
C GLY A 111 10.02 14.33 2.25
N HIS A 112 9.29 14.48 3.35
CA HIS A 112 8.79 13.35 4.11
C HIS A 112 7.72 12.58 3.33
N ARG A 113 7.80 11.26 3.42
CA ARG A 113 6.83 10.34 2.82
C ARG A 113 5.86 9.85 3.87
N GLU A 114 4.58 9.81 3.51
CA GLU A 114 3.55 9.23 4.35
C GLU A 114 2.53 8.43 3.53
N ILE A 115 1.95 7.41 4.14
CA ILE A 115 0.84 6.69 3.54
C ILE A 115 -0.41 7.55 3.69
N LEU A 116 -0.93 8.08 2.58
CA LEU A 116 -2.13 8.92 2.56
C LEU A 116 -3.41 8.11 2.76
N GLY A 117 -3.45 6.92 2.20
CA GLY A 117 -4.61 6.07 2.31
C GLY A 117 -4.38 4.67 1.78
N VAL A 118 -5.22 3.77 2.25
CA VAL A 118 -5.33 2.38 1.80
C VAL A 118 -6.82 2.06 1.70
N SER A 119 -7.24 1.48 0.59
CA SER A 119 -8.63 1.06 0.37
C SER A 119 -8.68 -0.30 -0.31
N GLU A 120 -9.66 -1.10 0.07
CA GLU A 120 -9.98 -2.32 -0.67
C GLU A 120 -10.80 -1.95 -1.89
N GLY A 121 -10.36 -2.35 -3.08
CA GLY A 121 -11.10 -2.29 -4.32
C GLY A 121 -11.54 -3.69 -4.74
N MET A 122 -12.74 -3.83 -5.28
CA MET A 122 -13.17 -5.12 -5.85
C MET A 122 -12.27 -5.53 -7.02
N LYS A 123 -11.81 -4.54 -7.80
CA LYS A 123 -10.87 -4.63 -8.92
C LYS A 123 -10.10 -3.32 -9.01
N GLU A 124 -9.04 -3.29 -9.81
CA GLU A 124 -8.38 -2.05 -10.24
C GLU A 124 -9.14 -1.41 -11.41
N ASP A 125 -10.45 -1.20 -11.26
CA ASP A 125 -11.28 -0.54 -12.25
C ASP A 125 -11.37 0.97 -12.00
N THR A 126 -11.91 1.69 -12.98
CA THR A 126 -12.03 3.15 -12.93
C THR A 126 -12.84 3.61 -11.73
N GLU A 127 -13.91 2.90 -11.37
CA GLU A 127 -14.79 3.30 -10.28
C GLU A 127 -14.13 3.15 -8.90
N SER A 128 -13.42 2.05 -8.66
CA SER A 128 -12.64 1.86 -7.44
C SER A 128 -11.59 2.96 -7.26
N TRP A 129 -10.92 3.36 -8.34
CA TRP A 129 -9.98 4.49 -8.31
C TRP A 129 -10.67 5.83 -8.08
N ARG A 130 -11.81 6.09 -8.70
CA ARG A 130 -12.61 7.29 -8.46
C ARG A 130 -13.02 7.44 -7.00
N ASP A 131 -13.53 6.38 -6.41
CA ASP A 131 -13.94 6.38 -5.01
C ASP A 131 -12.75 6.60 -4.08
N PHE A 132 -11.62 5.97 -4.35
CA PHE A 132 -10.41 6.15 -3.57
C PHE A 132 -9.86 7.58 -3.67
N LEU A 133 -9.76 8.15 -4.87
CA LEU A 133 -9.29 9.52 -5.08
C LEU A 133 -10.26 10.55 -4.47
N ARG A 134 -11.57 10.32 -4.60
CA ARG A 134 -12.60 11.14 -3.95
C ARG A 134 -12.44 11.15 -2.43
N HIS A 135 -12.19 9.97 -1.84
CA HIS A 135 -11.94 9.84 -0.41
C HIS A 135 -10.68 10.62 0.03
N LEU A 136 -9.58 10.51 -0.70
CA LEU A 136 -8.35 11.26 -0.42
C LEU A 136 -8.58 12.79 -0.50
N LYS A 137 -9.28 13.26 -1.53
CA LYS A 137 -9.64 14.68 -1.65
C LYS A 137 -10.53 15.17 -0.51
N LYS A 138 -11.55 14.39 -0.14
CA LYS A 138 -12.44 14.72 0.98
C LYS A 138 -11.69 14.85 2.29
N ARG A 139 -10.61 14.10 2.47
CA ARG A 139 -9.75 14.17 3.66
C ARG A 139 -8.73 15.30 3.64
N GLY A 140 -8.63 16.06 2.53
CA GLY A 140 -7.79 17.25 2.43
C GLY A 140 -6.57 17.11 1.52
N LEU A 141 -6.43 16.04 0.73
CA LEU A 141 -5.30 15.92 -0.23
C LEU A 141 -5.30 17.09 -1.22
N SER A 142 -4.23 17.86 -1.21
CA SER A 142 -4.07 19.09 -1.98
C SER A 142 -2.63 19.31 -2.46
N GLY A 143 -2.44 20.26 -3.39
CA GLY A 143 -1.13 20.66 -3.90
C GLY A 143 -0.43 19.60 -4.75
N VAL A 144 -1.17 18.63 -5.29
CA VAL A 144 -0.62 17.55 -6.13
C VAL A 144 -0.16 18.13 -7.47
N ARG A 145 1.13 17.92 -7.79
CA ARG A 145 1.76 18.38 -9.04
C ARG A 145 2.13 17.21 -9.95
N LEU A 146 2.53 16.08 -9.35
CA LEU A 146 2.93 14.89 -10.08
C LEU A 146 2.34 13.64 -9.43
N VAL A 147 1.68 12.82 -10.24
CA VAL A 147 1.24 11.48 -9.84
C VAL A 147 2.04 10.43 -10.57
N THR A 148 2.62 9.50 -9.83
CA THR A 148 3.36 8.34 -10.37
C THR A 148 2.60 7.07 -10.10
N SER A 149 2.30 6.28 -11.15
CA SER A 149 1.60 4.99 -11.03
C SER A 149 1.96 4.03 -12.15
N ASP A 150 1.49 2.78 -12.07
CA ASP A 150 1.46 1.92 -13.26
C ASP A 150 0.43 2.48 -14.27
N LYS A 151 0.55 2.08 -15.52
CA LYS A 151 -0.39 2.43 -16.59
C LYS A 151 -1.63 1.55 -16.49
N SER A 152 -2.46 1.76 -15.46
CA SER A 152 -3.82 1.25 -15.40
C SER A 152 -4.75 2.27 -16.08
N LEU A 153 -5.51 1.81 -17.08
CA LEU A 153 -6.39 2.72 -17.85
C LEU A 153 -7.41 3.40 -16.94
N GLY A 154 -8.02 2.64 -16.01
CA GLY A 154 -8.99 3.19 -15.08
C GLY A 154 -8.43 4.24 -14.14
N LEU A 155 -7.18 4.09 -13.69
CA LEU A 155 -6.52 5.08 -12.85
C LEU A 155 -6.20 6.36 -13.62
N VAL A 156 -5.61 6.24 -14.81
CA VAL A 156 -5.24 7.43 -15.63
C VAL A 156 -6.46 8.27 -15.97
N GLU A 157 -7.58 7.61 -16.31
CA GLU A 157 -8.86 8.29 -16.56
C GLU A 157 -9.36 9.01 -15.30
N ALA A 158 -9.40 8.34 -14.16
CA ALA A 158 -9.83 8.93 -12.90
C ALA A 158 -8.96 10.12 -12.45
N LEU A 159 -7.64 10.07 -12.70
CA LEU A 159 -6.73 11.17 -12.35
C LEU A 159 -7.11 12.49 -13.01
N GLY A 160 -7.51 12.46 -14.29
CA GLY A 160 -7.95 13.67 -15.02
C GLY A 160 -9.16 14.36 -14.38
N GLU A 161 -10.04 13.60 -13.72
CA GLU A 161 -11.22 14.13 -13.03
C GLU A 161 -10.88 14.82 -11.70
N PHE A 162 -9.89 14.29 -10.95
CA PHE A 162 -9.60 14.76 -9.59
C PHE A 162 -8.39 15.67 -9.51
N PHE A 163 -7.42 15.54 -10.40
CA PHE A 163 -6.14 16.25 -10.40
C PHE A 163 -5.76 16.72 -11.80
N ALA A 164 -6.66 17.47 -12.46
CA ALA A 164 -6.50 17.95 -13.84
C ALA A 164 -5.20 18.74 -14.07
N GLU A 165 -4.70 19.45 -13.04
CA GLU A 165 -3.47 20.24 -13.13
C GLU A 165 -2.19 19.42 -12.83
N ALA A 166 -2.34 18.20 -12.35
CA ALA A 166 -1.21 17.34 -12.03
C ALA A 166 -0.70 16.62 -13.28
N SER A 167 0.61 16.60 -13.47
CA SER A 167 1.25 15.73 -14.45
C SER A 167 1.17 14.28 -14.02
N TRP A 168 1.01 13.37 -14.97
CA TRP A 168 1.10 11.95 -14.73
C TRP A 168 2.39 11.37 -15.27
N GLN A 169 3.05 10.52 -14.49
CA GLN A 169 4.25 9.79 -14.87
C GLN A 169 4.06 8.30 -14.64
N ARG A 170 4.37 7.51 -15.66
CA ARG A 170 4.42 6.05 -15.52
C ARG A 170 5.52 5.63 -14.56
N CYS A 171 5.22 4.75 -13.62
CA CYS A 171 6.21 4.17 -12.72
C CYS A 171 7.29 3.42 -13.50
N VAL A 172 8.54 3.86 -13.37
CA VAL A 172 9.70 3.28 -14.06
C VAL A 172 9.90 1.82 -13.67
N VAL A 173 9.67 1.46 -12.41
CA VAL A 173 9.80 0.06 -11.92
C VAL A 173 8.80 -0.85 -12.64
N HIS A 174 7.53 -0.43 -12.74
CA HIS A 174 6.51 -1.19 -13.46
C HIS A 174 6.79 -1.24 -14.96
N PHE A 175 7.25 -0.14 -15.55
CA PHE A 175 7.67 -0.12 -16.95
C PHE A 175 8.76 -1.16 -17.23
N TYR A 176 9.86 -1.16 -16.47
CA TYR A 176 10.92 -2.15 -16.62
C TYR A 176 10.43 -3.58 -16.40
N ARG A 177 9.61 -3.78 -15.36
CA ARG A 177 9.02 -5.10 -15.08
C ARG A 177 8.17 -5.61 -16.25
N ASN A 178 7.40 -4.74 -16.88
CA ASN A 178 6.57 -5.09 -18.01
C ASN A 178 7.42 -5.43 -19.25
N VAL A 179 8.45 -4.66 -19.55
CA VAL A 179 9.43 -4.99 -20.61
C VAL A 179 10.08 -6.35 -20.34
N PHE A 180 10.55 -6.59 -19.11
CA PHE A 180 11.25 -7.85 -18.80
C PHE A 180 10.35 -9.08 -18.77
N LYS A 181 9.01 -8.94 -18.72
CA LYS A 181 8.09 -10.07 -18.86
C LYS A 181 8.20 -10.72 -20.24
N VAL A 182 8.45 -9.94 -21.29
CA VAL A 182 8.52 -10.40 -22.68
C VAL A 182 9.95 -10.62 -23.16
N VAL A 183 10.95 -10.20 -22.39
CA VAL A 183 12.38 -10.37 -22.74
C VAL A 183 12.94 -11.66 -22.15
N PRO A 184 13.56 -12.55 -22.99
CA PRO A 184 14.24 -13.75 -22.51
C PRO A 184 15.31 -13.43 -21.45
N GLN A 185 15.46 -14.31 -20.46
CA GLN A 185 16.33 -14.07 -19.30
C GLN A 185 17.78 -13.74 -19.71
N GLY A 186 18.34 -14.41 -20.71
CA GLY A 186 19.69 -14.16 -21.18
C GLY A 186 19.93 -12.80 -21.84
N LYS A 187 18.83 -12.12 -22.29
CA LYS A 187 18.92 -10.80 -22.94
C LYS A 187 18.54 -9.64 -21.99
N ARG A 188 18.07 -9.93 -20.77
CA ARG A 188 17.59 -8.89 -19.85
C ARG A 188 18.65 -7.86 -19.47
N LYS A 189 19.92 -8.26 -19.31
CA LYS A 189 21.03 -7.35 -19.01
C LYS A 189 21.27 -6.35 -20.15
N GLU A 190 21.25 -6.81 -21.40
CA GLU A 190 21.42 -5.96 -22.58
C GLU A 190 20.26 -4.98 -22.71
N VAL A 191 19.03 -5.46 -22.62
CA VAL A 191 17.83 -4.60 -22.69
C VAL A 191 17.79 -3.60 -21.53
N ALA A 192 18.17 -4.00 -20.33
CA ALA A 192 18.27 -3.09 -19.19
C ALA A 192 19.25 -1.94 -19.43
N ALA A 193 20.41 -2.24 -20.05
CA ALA A 193 21.38 -1.21 -20.41
C ALA A 193 20.82 -0.22 -21.46
N MET A 194 20.09 -0.75 -22.45
CA MET A 194 19.43 0.09 -23.47
C MET A 194 18.37 1.03 -22.83
N LEU A 195 17.51 0.51 -21.97
CA LEU A 195 16.50 1.32 -21.27
C LEU A 195 17.15 2.37 -20.36
N LYS A 196 18.19 2.02 -19.61
CA LYS A 196 18.94 2.97 -18.79
C LYS A 196 19.55 4.09 -19.62
N ALA A 197 20.04 3.79 -20.82
CA ALA A 197 20.59 4.79 -21.70
C ALA A 197 19.57 5.83 -22.18
N ILE A 198 18.26 5.50 -22.23
CA ILE A 198 17.20 6.48 -22.50
C ILE A 198 17.09 7.47 -21.34
N HIS A 199 17.08 6.96 -20.11
CA HIS A 199 16.94 7.81 -18.91
C HIS A 199 18.19 8.62 -18.56
N ALA A 200 19.33 8.28 -19.17
CA ALA A 200 20.60 8.96 -18.93
C ALA A 200 20.87 10.10 -19.93
N GLN A 201 19.92 10.43 -20.80
CA GLN A 201 20.05 11.55 -21.74
C GLN A 201 19.87 12.89 -21.03
N GLU A 202 20.49 13.93 -21.56
CA GLU A 202 20.56 15.26 -20.97
C GLU A 202 19.22 16.02 -21.03
N ASP A 203 18.42 15.77 -22.07
CA ASP A 203 17.12 16.40 -22.29
C ASP A 203 16.09 15.45 -22.90
N VAL A 204 14.84 15.95 -23.01
CA VAL A 204 13.70 15.17 -23.51
C VAL A 204 13.86 14.77 -24.97
N THR A 205 14.43 15.65 -25.81
CA THR A 205 14.61 15.40 -27.24
C THR A 205 15.63 14.28 -27.45
N ALA A 206 16.79 14.38 -26.81
CA ALA A 206 17.81 13.34 -26.82
C ALA A 206 17.29 12.00 -26.27
N ALA A 207 16.46 12.04 -25.23
CA ALA A 207 15.82 10.84 -24.69
C ALA A 207 14.82 10.21 -25.68
N GLN A 208 14.04 11.00 -26.38
CA GLN A 208 13.13 10.51 -27.43
C GLN A 208 13.88 9.89 -28.61
N ASP A 209 14.91 10.56 -29.12
CA ASP A 209 15.76 10.03 -30.19
C ASP A 209 16.42 8.70 -29.76
N LYS A 210 16.94 8.66 -28.53
CA LYS A 210 17.50 7.44 -27.97
C LYS A 210 16.46 6.33 -27.85
N ALA A 211 15.24 6.65 -27.44
CA ALA A 211 14.16 5.67 -27.34
C ALA A 211 13.82 5.08 -28.73
N GLN A 212 13.77 5.89 -29.79
CA GLN A 212 13.54 5.41 -31.16
C GLN A 212 14.64 4.43 -31.60
N LEU A 213 15.91 4.76 -31.33
CA LEU A 213 17.04 3.89 -31.63
C LEU A 213 16.97 2.56 -30.86
N VAL A 214 16.54 2.60 -29.60
CA VAL A 214 16.35 1.40 -28.77
C VAL A 214 15.22 0.54 -29.33
N VAL A 215 14.09 1.14 -29.72
CA VAL A 215 12.96 0.43 -30.36
C VAL A 215 13.43 -0.27 -31.63
N ALA A 216 14.08 0.44 -32.56
CA ALA A 216 14.60 -0.12 -33.81
C ALA A 216 15.57 -1.28 -33.53
N LYS A 217 16.43 -1.16 -32.51
CA LYS A 217 17.33 -2.22 -32.09
C LYS A 217 16.59 -3.46 -31.60
N LEU A 218 15.57 -3.27 -30.73
CA LEU A 218 14.76 -4.36 -30.19
C LEU A 218 14.00 -5.09 -31.31
N GLU A 219 13.46 -4.38 -32.29
CA GLU A 219 12.80 -4.95 -33.46
C GLU A 219 13.78 -5.79 -34.28
N SER A 220 15.01 -5.28 -34.53
CA SER A 220 16.04 -5.99 -35.31
C SER A 220 16.44 -7.33 -34.70
N VAL A 221 16.31 -7.49 -33.38
CA VAL A 221 16.60 -8.72 -32.64
C VAL A 221 15.36 -9.54 -32.29
N LYS A 222 14.22 -9.25 -32.93
CA LYS A 222 12.91 -9.90 -32.73
C LYS A 222 12.35 -9.76 -31.31
N LEU A 223 12.60 -8.63 -30.67
CA LEU A 223 12.06 -8.25 -29.36
C LEU A 223 11.14 -7.02 -29.46
N GLY A 224 10.49 -6.80 -30.62
CA GLY A 224 9.60 -5.64 -30.83
C GLY A 224 8.38 -5.56 -29.92
N GLN A 225 8.10 -6.61 -29.14
CA GLN A 225 7.06 -6.57 -28.08
C GLN A 225 7.54 -5.95 -26.76
N ALA A 226 8.85 -5.75 -26.59
CA ALA A 226 9.46 -5.14 -25.43
C ALA A 226 9.38 -3.61 -25.50
#